data_a1a964c8e76f1b344c0dc47c54702871
#
_entry.id   a1a964c8e76f1b344c0dc47c54702871
#
_cell.length_a   1.000
_cell.length_b   1.000
_cell.length_c   1.000
_cell.angle_alpha   90.00
_cell.angle_beta   90.00
_cell.angle_gamma   90.00
#
_symmetry.space_group_name_H-M   'P 1'
#
loop_
_entity.id
_entity.type
_entity.pdbx_description
1 polymer ?
#
loop_
_entity_poly.entity_id
_entity_poly.type
_entity_poly.pdbx_seq_one_letter_code
_entity_poly.pdbx_strand_id
1 'polypeptide(L)'
;MDFNLSLRRAMKTGQVILGQNSVEKIIAENKAELVIIAKNAPAQVRAFLAENESVSLYEFKGSSRQLGKECGRDHMVSVLAIVNAGESDILSLKSV
;
A
#
# COMPACT_ATOMS: atom_id res chain seq x y z
N MET A 1 -9.28 13.61 -6.07
CA MET A 1 -9.47 12.55 -5.07
C MET A 1 -8.59 12.80 -3.85
N ASP A 2 -9.14 12.59 -2.67
CA ASP A 2 -8.37 12.69 -1.44
C ASP A 2 -7.76 11.32 -1.11
N PHE A 3 -6.45 11.20 -1.26
CA PHE A 3 -5.75 9.94 -1.02
C PHE A 3 -6.02 9.40 0.39
N ASN A 4 -5.91 10.27 1.40
CA ASN A 4 -6.06 9.82 2.79
C ASN A 4 -7.46 9.29 3.06
N LEU A 5 -8.46 9.94 2.52
CA LEU A 5 -9.84 9.50 2.67
C LEU A 5 -10.09 8.18 1.95
N SER A 6 -9.56 8.06 0.73
CA SER A 6 -9.68 6.84 -0.05
C SER A 6 -9.00 5.66 0.64
N LEU A 7 -7.82 5.89 1.21
CA LEU A 7 -7.09 4.87 1.95
C LEU A 7 -7.89 4.41 3.17
N ARG A 8 -8.47 5.35 3.92
CA ARG A 8 -9.27 5.00 5.09
C ARG A 8 -10.51 4.19 4.73
N ARG A 9 -11.13 4.51 3.60
CA ARG A 9 -12.26 3.73 3.11
C ARG A 9 -11.85 2.31 2.76
N ALA A 10 -10.70 2.14 2.09
CA ALA A 10 -10.19 0.82 1.76
C ALA A 10 -9.89 0.01 3.03
N MET A 11 -9.32 0.65 4.03
CA MET A 11 -9.04 0.00 5.31
C MET A 11 -10.32 -0.46 6.02
N LYS A 12 -11.39 0.28 5.84
CA LYS A 12 -12.66 0.04 6.54
C LYS A 12 -13.57 -0.94 5.80
N THR A 13 -13.66 -0.80 4.49
CA THR A 13 -14.64 -1.56 3.68
C THR A 13 -14.00 -2.64 2.84
N GLY A 14 -12.68 -2.63 2.67
CA GLY A 14 -11.96 -3.60 1.88
C GLY A 14 -10.99 -4.41 2.71
N GLN A 15 -9.99 -4.94 2.04
CA GLN A 15 -8.92 -5.71 2.70
C GLN A 15 -7.57 -5.10 2.34
N VAL A 16 -6.84 -4.67 3.37
CA VAL A 16 -5.52 -4.06 3.23
C VAL A 16 -4.54 -4.82 4.12
N ILE A 17 -3.40 -5.19 3.54
CA ILE A 17 -2.36 -5.94 4.24
C ILE A 17 -1.21 -4.97 4.53
N LEU A 18 -0.76 -4.93 5.77
CA LEU A 18 0.31 -4.03 6.21
C LEU A 18 1.58 -4.82 6.54
N GLY A 19 2.72 -4.21 6.28
CA GLY A 19 4.01 -4.78 6.64
C GLY A 19 4.69 -5.51 5.50
N GLN A 20 6.03 -5.43 5.48
CA GLN A 20 6.83 -5.97 4.40
C GLN A 20 6.59 -7.45 4.14
N ASN A 21 6.70 -8.27 5.18
CA ASN A 21 6.61 -9.72 5.01
C ASN A 21 5.24 -10.15 4.49
N SER A 22 4.19 -9.55 5.03
CA SER A 22 2.82 -9.86 4.60
C SER A 22 2.56 -9.39 3.18
N VAL A 23 3.07 -8.21 2.82
CA VAL A 23 2.90 -7.67 1.48
C VAL A 23 3.63 -8.54 0.45
N GLU A 24 4.86 -8.98 0.75
CA GLU A 24 5.60 -9.84 -0.15
C GLU A 24 4.85 -11.15 -0.41
N LYS A 25 4.26 -11.70 0.62
CA LYS A 25 3.48 -12.93 0.49
C LYS A 25 2.27 -12.73 -0.42
N ILE A 26 1.55 -11.63 -0.23
CA ILE A 26 0.37 -11.32 -1.04
C ILE A 26 0.74 -11.08 -2.50
N ILE A 27 1.86 -10.42 -2.75
CA ILE A 27 2.35 -10.22 -4.11
C ILE A 27 2.72 -11.54 -4.76
N ALA A 28 3.38 -12.43 -4.02
CA ALA A 28 3.74 -13.76 -4.54
C ALA A 28 2.51 -14.58 -4.89
N GLU A 29 1.38 -14.34 -4.22
CA GLU A 29 0.13 -15.03 -4.49
C GLU A 29 -0.71 -14.34 -5.56
N ASN A 30 -0.21 -13.25 -6.13
CA ASN A 30 -0.91 -12.45 -7.14
C ASN A 30 -2.25 -11.89 -6.65
N LYS A 31 -2.33 -11.56 -5.38
CA LYS A 31 -3.56 -11.04 -4.78
C LYS A 31 -3.58 -9.54 -4.58
N ALA A 32 -2.45 -8.88 -4.78
CA ALA A 32 -2.38 -7.43 -4.57
C ALA A 32 -2.95 -6.68 -5.77
N GLU A 33 -3.91 -5.81 -5.50
CA GLU A 33 -4.48 -4.92 -6.52
C GLU A 33 -3.66 -3.65 -6.67
N LEU A 34 -3.13 -3.15 -5.56
CA LEU A 34 -2.31 -1.95 -5.53
C LEU A 34 -1.37 -2.04 -4.34
N VAL A 35 -0.12 -1.66 -4.54
CA VAL A 35 0.86 -1.58 -3.45
C VAL A 35 1.22 -0.13 -3.23
N ILE A 36 1.23 0.30 -1.98
CA ILE A 36 1.58 1.66 -1.61
C ILE A 36 2.82 1.61 -0.74
N ILE A 37 3.84 2.38 -1.11
CA ILE A 37 5.09 2.47 -0.33
C ILE A 37 5.27 3.89 0.17
N ALA A 38 5.88 4.01 1.35
CA ALA A 38 6.23 5.31 1.91
C ALA A 38 7.47 5.86 1.21
N LYS A 39 7.63 7.17 1.25
CA LYS A 39 8.77 7.85 0.63
C LYS A 39 10.11 7.30 1.13
N ASN A 40 10.20 6.96 2.42
CA ASN A 40 11.42 6.45 3.03
C ASN A 40 11.40 4.94 3.23
N ALA A 41 10.68 4.22 2.38
CA ALA A 41 10.63 2.76 2.46
C ALA A 41 12.03 2.16 2.31
N PRO A 42 12.33 1.05 3.03
CA PRO A 42 13.63 0.41 2.94
C PRO A 42 13.99 -0.02 1.52
N ALA A 43 15.29 -0.04 1.21
CA ALA A 43 15.76 -0.45 -0.10
C ALA A 43 15.33 -1.87 -0.45
N GLN A 44 15.24 -2.75 0.54
CA GLN A 44 14.79 -4.13 0.33
C GLN A 44 13.38 -4.20 -0.23
N VAL A 45 12.49 -3.34 0.27
CA VAL A 45 11.11 -3.28 -0.21
C VAL A 45 11.08 -2.78 -1.65
N ARG A 46 11.84 -1.75 -1.95
CA ARG A 46 11.90 -1.18 -3.30
C ARG A 46 12.48 -2.18 -4.29
N ALA A 47 13.51 -2.92 -3.90
CA ALA A 47 14.12 -3.94 -4.74
C ALA A 47 13.13 -5.07 -5.05
N PHE A 48 12.40 -5.52 -4.03
CA PHE A 48 11.40 -6.56 -4.22
C PHE A 48 10.30 -6.11 -5.19
N LEU A 49 9.83 -4.88 -5.04
CA LEU A 49 8.78 -4.35 -5.91
C LEU A 49 9.27 -4.15 -7.34
N ALA A 50 10.55 -3.81 -7.51
CA ALA A 50 11.14 -3.67 -8.83
C ALA A 50 11.17 -5.02 -9.57
N GLU A 51 11.31 -6.12 -8.85
CA GLU A 51 11.29 -7.46 -9.43
C GLU A 51 9.87 -7.94 -9.76
N ASN A 52 8.85 -7.27 -9.22
CA ASN A 52 7.45 -7.66 -9.40
C ASN A 52 6.69 -6.55 -10.11
N GLU A 53 7.11 -6.23 -11.32
CA GLU A 53 6.58 -5.10 -12.09
C GLU A 53 5.11 -5.24 -12.49
N SER A 54 4.57 -6.44 -12.41
CA SER A 54 3.16 -6.66 -12.74
C SER A 54 2.21 -6.04 -11.72
N VAL A 55 2.72 -5.65 -10.56
CA VAL A 55 1.93 -5.06 -9.49
C VAL A 55 1.83 -3.55 -9.68
N SER A 56 0.62 -3.00 -9.57
CA SER A 56 0.44 -1.56 -9.58
C SER A 56 1.04 -0.95 -8.32
N LEU A 57 1.79 0.13 -8.47
CA LEU A 57 2.51 0.74 -7.37
C LEU A 57 2.19 2.24 -7.25
N TYR A 58 2.00 2.70 -6.04
CA TYR A 58 1.85 4.11 -5.74
C TYR A 58 2.82 4.50 -4.64
N GLU A 59 3.58 5.58 -4.85
CA GLU A 59 4.49 6.08 -3.82
C GLU A 59 3.79 7.17 -3.02
N PHE A 60 3.58 6.91 -1.73
CA PHE A 60 3.03 7.88 -0.81
C PHE A 60 4.05 9.00 -0.59
N LYS A 61 3.61 10.24 -0.68
CA LYS A 61 4.50 11.40 -0.60
C LYS A 61 5.00 11.71 0.81
N GLY A 62 4.48 11.03 1.81
CA GLY A 62 4.91 11.21 3.19
C GLY A 62 5.81 10.09 3.67
N SER A 63 6.25 10.20 4.93
CA SER A 63 7.12 9.20 5.55
C SER A 63 6.32 7.97 6.00
N SER A 64 7.05 6.92 6.38
CA SER A 64 6.45 5.72 6.98
C SER A 64 5.60 6.05 8.19
N ARG A 65 6.03 7.03 8.97
CA ARG A 65 5.29 7.46 10.15
C ARG A 65 3.93 8.06 9.77
N GLN A 66 3.93 8.90 8.75
CA GLN A 66 2.69 9.51 8.26
C GLN A 66 1.76 8.47 7.65
N LEU A 67 2.33 7.53 6.90
CA LEU A 67 1.54 6.46 6.30
C LEU A 67 0.89 5.61 7.39
N GLY A 68 1.62 5.30 8.46
CA GLY A 68 1.06 4.58 9.59
C GLY A 68 -0.13 5.30 10.21
N LYS A 69 -0.01 6.63 10.37
CA LYS A 69 -1.11 7.44 10.90
C LYS A 69 -2.33 7.39 10.00
N GLU A 70 -2.13 7.48 8.69
CA GLU A 70 -3.24 7.44 7.73
C GLU A 70 -3.93 6.09 7.74
N CYS A 71 -3.20 5.04 8.09
CA CYS A 71 -3.77 3.69 8.24
C CYS A 71 -4.45 3.49 9.59
N GLY A 72 -4.42 4.49 10.46
CA GLY A 72 -5.00 4.37 11.80
C GLY A 72 -4.16 3.52 12.74
N ARG A 73 -2.85 3.40 12.47
CA ARG A 73 -1.92 2.62 13.28
C ARG A 73 -1.09 3.54 14.15
N ASP A 74 -0.55 2.99 15.24
CA ASP A 74 0.32 3.71 16.15
C ASP A 74 1.80 3.39 15.90
N HIS A 75 2.10 2.72 14.79
CA HIS A 75 3.47 2.42 14.38
C HIS A 75 3.68 2.78 12.93
N MET A 76 4.94 2.79 12.51
CA MET A 76 5.29 3.11 11.13
C MET A 76 4.85 2.02 10.16
N VAL A 77 4.39 2.43 8.99
CA VAL A 77 4.03 1.52 7.90
C VAL A 77 4.83 1.94 6.67
N SER A 78 5.79 1.11 6.27
CA SER A 78 6.64 1.41 5.12
C SER A 78 6.00 0.97 3.80
N VAL A 79 5.19 -0.08 3.85
CA VAL A 79 4.56 -0.64 2.65
C VAL A 79 3.23 -1.28 3.05
N LEU A 80 2.27 -1.18 2.15
CA LEU A 80 0.99 -1.88 2.32
C LEU A 80 0.49 -2.34 0.96
N ALA A 81 -0.38 -3.34 0.96
CA ALA A 81 -0.98 -3.86 -0.25
C ALA A 81 -2.51 -3.83 -0.12
N ILE A 82 -3.16 -3.32 -1.14
CA ILE A 82 -4.62 -3.34 -1.22
C ILE A 82 -5.01 -4.63 -1.94
N VAL A 83 -5.63 -5.54 -1.23
CA VAL A 83 -6.14 -6.79 -1.80
C VAL A 83 -7.54 -6.57 -2.36
N ASN A 84 -8.35 -5.81 -1.64
CA ASN A 84 -9.70 -5.47 -2.05
C ASN A 84 -9.97 -4.03 -1.59
N ALA A 85 -10.29 -3.16 -2.53
CA ALA A 85 -10.55 -1.76 -2.21
C ALA A 85 -11.91 -1.54 -1.55
N GLY A 86 -12.80 -2.51 -1.60
CA GLY A 86 -14.14 -2.34 -1.06
C GLY A 86 -14.87 -1.24 -1.79
N GLU A 87 -15.39 -0.27 -1.05
CA GLU A 87 -16.12 0.86 -1.62
C GLU A 87 -15.21 2.04 -1.94
N SER A 88 -13.88 1.87 -1.78
CA SER A 88 -12.93 2.95 -2.04
C SER A 88 -12.60 3.08 -3.52
N ASP A 89 -12.31 4.30 -3.93
CA ASP A 89 -11.82 4.58 -5.28
C ASP A 89 -10.29 4.60 -5.35
N ILE A 90 -9.61 4.06 -4.34
CA ILE A 90 -8.15 4.12 -4.25
C ILE A 90 -7.44 3.42 -5.42
N LEU A 91 -8.09 2.46 -6.04
CA LEU A 91 -7.50 1.77 -7.19
C LEU A 91 -7.36 2.68 -8.41
N SER A 92 -8.03 3.83 -8.42
CA SER A 92 -7.84 4.81 -9.51
C SER A 92 -6.45 5.46 -9.46
N LEU A 93 -5.71 5.27 -8.37
CA LEU A 93 -4.33 5.71 -8.23
C LEU A 93 -3.32 4.76 -8.86
N LYS A 94 -3.78 3.74 -9.55
CA LYS A 94 -2.89 2.82 -10.23
C LYS A 94 -1.89 3.57 -11.08
N SER A 95 -0.70 3.11 -11.02
CA SER A 95 0.46 3.80 -11.51
C SER A 95 0.34 4.38 -12.85
N VAL A 96 0.80 5.42 -12.90
CA VAL A 96 1.03 6.21 -14.03
C VAL A 96 2.34 5.87 -14.67
#